data_c93a5a10e30b7fdc79c4c7a49194cb22
#
_entry.id   c93a5a10e30b7fdc79c4c7a49194cb22
#
_cell.length_a   1.000
_cell.length_b   1.000
_cell.length_c   1.000
_cell.angle_alpha   90.00
_cell.angle_beta   90.00
_cell.angle_gamma   90.00
#
_symmetry.space_group_name_H-M   'P 1'
#
loop_
_entity.id
_entity.type
_entity.pdbx_description
1 polymer ?
#
loop_
_entity_poly.entity_id
_entity_poly.type
_entity_poly.pdbx_seq_one_letter_code
_entity_poly.pdbx_strand_id
1 'polypeptide(L)'
;MPSFSFTAAVTAALIATLPLQAQAADVTLRLAHWVPAGIAPASRGIQPWAESVEKASNGRIEIQIFPAQQLGAAPDHFDMARDGISDISWINPGYTAGRFPILSLVEVPFQVDDSVKGAKAIHEWYSTYVEEEMGEVKLCVMHPHAPGAIHSKTQIKVPADVAGKNIRPANATMARFITQLGGAPVQVPAPEAREAVARGTADAVTFPWGSMYDFKLADLTTYHLDMPLYVSLQAIVMNKGTYANLSPANKQVIDDHCTPEWSSRIVEGWAADDAAAYQKLTANPDYTFYKPTEDEVALWRAAAEKVLDPWRKDMNAKGYDADAIYDAYIAALKANDADF
;
A
#
# COMPACT_ATOMS: atom_id res chain seq x y z
N MET A 1 -30.69 88.08 -11.15
CA MET A 1 -29.64 87.05 -11.25
C MET A 1 -30.22 85.75 -10.67
N PRO A 2 -30.55 84.72 -11.48
CA PRO A 2 -31.11 83.47 -10.96
C PRO A 2 -29.96 82.50 -10.60
N SER A 3 -30.04 81.94 -9.40
CA SER A 3 -29.17 80.90 -8.88
C SER A 3 -29.62 79.52 -9.39
N PHE A 4 -28.74 78.83 -10.10
CA PHE A 4 -28.93 77.44 -10.49
C PHE A 4 -28.45 76.52 -9.35
N SER A 5 -29.36 75.72 -8.78
CA SER A 5 -29.02 74.65 -7.89
C SER A 5 -28.82 73.32 -8.70
N PHE A 6 -27.62 72.76 -8.65
CA PHE A 6 -27.33 71.47 -9.24
C PHE A 6 -27.62 70.38 -8.15
N THR A 7 -28.62 69.54 -8.41
CA THR A 7 -28.89 68.34 -7.59
C THR A 7 -28.16 67.18 -8.18
N ALA A 8 -27.10 66.69 -7.54
CA ALA A 8 -26.38 65.49 -7.94
C ALA A 8 -27.14 64.26 -7.43
N ALA A 9 -27.64 63.44 -8.35
CA ALA A 9 -28.24 62.13 -8.02
C ALA A 9 -27.11 61.09 -7.89
N VAL A 10 -26.88 60.58 -6.70
CA VAL A 10 -25.98 59.47 -6.41
C VAL A 10 -26.75 58.16 -6.62
N THR A 11 -26.46 57.47 -7.68
CA THR A 11 -26.99 56.10 -7.95
C THR A 11 -26.14 55.10 -7.19
N ALA A 12 -26.66 54.59 -6.07
CA ALA A 12 -26.03 53.51 -5.33
C ALA A 12 -26.28 52.14 -6.07
N ALA A 13 -25.26 51.58 -6.67
CA ALA A 13 -25.33 50.22 -7.20
C ALA A 13 -25.27 49.21 -6.06
N LEU A 14 -26.35 48.54 -5.75
CA LEU A 14 -26.40 47.38 -4.85
C LEU A 14 -25.75 46.21 -5.58
N ILE A 15 -24.51 45.83 -5.19
CA ILE A 15 -23.89 44.58 -5.58
C ILE A 15 -24.54 43.49 -4.70
N ALA A 16 -25.49 42.75 -5.28
CA ALA A 16 -26.06 41.57 -4.67
C ALA A 16 -25.00 40.46 -4.64
N THR A 17 -24.34 40.31 -3.48
CA THR A 17 -23.52 39.10 -3.18
C THR A 17 -24.47 37.94 -3.00
N LEU A 18 -24.64 37.12 -4.03
CA LEU A 18 -25.31 35.84 -3.91
C LEU A 18 -24.48 34.96 -2.94
N PRO A 19 -25.07 34.41 -1.86
CA PRO A 19 -24.36 33.47 -1.03
C PRO A 19 -24.03 32.25 -1.91
N LEU A 20 -22.74 31.86 -1.99
CA LEU A 20 -22.34 30.55 -2.47
C LEU A 20 -22.97 29.55 -1.50
N GLN A 21 -24.10 28.96 -1.89
CA GLN A 21 -24.66 27.83 -1.15
C GLN A 21 -23.66 26.69 -1.31
N ALA A 22 -23.00 26.29 -0.21
CA ALA A 22 -22.28 25.04 -0.12
C ALA A 22 -23.32 23.94 -0.41
N GLN A 23 -23.19 23.29 -1.57
CA GLN A 23 -24.05 22.18 -1.93
C GLN A 23 -23.70 21.03 -0.99
N ALA A 24 -24.68 20.51 -0.25
CA ALA A 24 -24.49 19.32 0.56
C ALA A 24 -24.07 18.15 -0.35
N ALA A 25 -23.17 17.29 0.12
CA ALA A 25 -22.76 16.11 -0.61
C ALA A 25 -23.97 15.19 -0.87
N ASP A 26 -24.04 14.58 -2.05
CA ASP A 26 -25.07 13.57 -2.36
C ASP A 26 -24.83 12.29 -1.55
N VAL A 27 -23.54 12.01 -1.26
CA VAL A 27 -23.11 10.84 -0.50
C VAL A 27 -21.84 11.12 0.28
N THR A 28 -21.79 10.65 1.53
CA THR A 28 -20.58 10.62 2.36
C THR A 28 -20.10 9.18 2.45
N LEU A 29 -18.85 8.92 2.04
CA LEU A 29 -18.22 7.60 2.04
C LEU A 29 -17.20 7.52 3.19
N ARG A 30 -17.27 6.44 3.97
CA ARG A 30 -16.30 6.17 5.04
C ARG A 30 -15.13 5.40 4.48
N LEU A 31 -13.93 6.01 4.50
CA LEU A 31 -12.68 5.37 4.11
C LEU A 31 -11.87 4.98 5.35
N ALA A 32 -11.66 3.70 5.56
CA ALA A 32 -10.87 3.16 6.66
C ALA A 32 -9.46 2.81 6.21
N HIS A 33 -8.46 3.16 7.03
CA HIS A 33 -7.10 2.66 6.91
C HIS A 33 -6.42 2.47 8.27
N TRP A 34 -5.41 1.61 8.30
CA TRP A 34 -4.79 1.16 9.56
C TRP A 34 -3.51 1.92 9.94
N VAL A 35 -2.98 2.78 9.09
CA VAL A 35 -1.77 3.57 9.38
C VAL A 35 -2.11 4.91 10.04
N PRO A 36 -1.18 5.51 10.81
CA PRO A 36 -1.33 6.89 11.28
C PRO A 36 -1.52 7.88 10.13
N ALA A 37 -2.37 8.89 10.32
CA ALA A 37 -2.69 9.86 9.26
C ALA A 37 -1.50 10.66 8.73
N GLY A 38 -0.45 10.86 9.55
CA GLY A 38 0.70 11.70 9.22
C GLY A 38 1.81 11.01 8.41
N ILE A 39 1.76 9.68 8.24
CA ILE A 39 2.81 8.97 7.48
C ILE A 39 2.52 8.96 5.98
N ALA A 40 3.57 8.78 5.18
CA ALA A 40 3.52 8.96 3.73
C ALA A 40 2.40 8.21 2.99
N PRO A 41 2.13 6.91 3.23
CA PRO A 41 1.03 6.21 2.54
C PRO A 41 -0.34 6.87 2.78
N ALA A 42 -0.58 7.42 3.98
CA ALA A 42 -1.83 8.13 4.27
C ALA A 42 -1.82 9.56 3.70
N SER A 43 -0.82 10.38 4.09
CA SER A 43 -0.80 11.82 3.82
C SER A 43 -0.44 12.18 2.38
N ARG A 44 0.29 11.32 1.66
CA ARG A 44 0.75 11.54 0.28
C ARG A 44 0.13 10.59 -0.73
N GLY A 45 -0.64 9.61 -0.29
CA GLY A 45 -1.31 8.62 -1.13
C GLY A 45 -2.83 8.65 -0.97
N ILE A 46 -3.34 8.12 0.14
CA ILE A 46 -4.77 7.93 0.38
C ILE A 46 -5.52 9.26 0.42
N GLN A 47 -5.01 10.24 1.17
CA GLN A 47 -5.66 11.56 1.31
C GLN A 47 -5.72 12.31 -0.04
N PRO A 48 -4.63 12.46 -0.84
CA PRO A 48 -4.72 13.07 -2.17
C PRO A 48 -5.65 12.33 -3.12
N TRP A 49 -5.76 11.00 -3.03
CA TRP A 49 -6.72 10.22 -3.81
C TRP A 49 -8.16 10.60 -3.42
N ALA A 50 -8.48 10.66 -2.13
CA ALA A 50 -9.80 11.05 -1.63
C ALA A 50 -10.15 12.49 -2.05
N GLU A 51 -9.25 13.44 -1.85
CA GLU A 51 -9.43 14.85 -2.25
C GLU A 51 -9.66 14.99 -3.77
N SER A 52 -9.00 14.15 -4.59
CA SER A 52 -9.20 14.13 -6.04
C SER A 52 -10.60 13.65 -6.41
N VAL A 53 -11.12 12.61 -5.75
CA VAL A 53 -12.50 12.12 -5.92
C VAL A 53 -13.51 13.21 -5.53
N GLU A 54 -13.34 13.85 -4.38
CA GLU A 54 -14.21 14.93 -3.92
C GLU A 54 -14.24 16.09 -4.92
N LYS A 55 -13.08 16.53 -5.37
CA LYS A 55 -12.93 17.60 -6.36
C LYS A 55 -13.55 17.23 -7.69
N ALA A 56 -13.30 16.03 -8.22
CA ALA A 56 -13.84 15.57 -9.50
C ALA A 56 -15.36 15.42 -9.45
N SER A 57 -15.92 15.08 -8.29
CA SER A 57 -17.36 15.04 -8.08
C SER A 57 -18.03 16.42 -7.93
N ASN A 58 -17.25 17.51 -7.89
CA ASN A 58 -17.72 18.86 -7.53
C ASN A 58 -18.44 18.88 -6.17
N GLY A 59 -17.92 18.13 -5.19
CA GLY A 59 -18.46 18.02 -3.83
C GLY A 59 -19.71 17.13 -3.69
N ARG A 60 -20.14 16.40 -4.73
CA ARG A 60 -21.23 15.42 -4.61
C ARG A 60 -20.83 14.19 -3.81
N ILE A 61 -19.56 13.84 -3.82
CA ILE A 61 -18.97 12.78 -2.97
C ILE A 61 -18.12 13.46 -1.91
N GLU A 62 -18.38 13.17 -0.65
CA GLU A 62 -17.51 13.48 0.48
C GLU A 62 -16.86 12.18 0.97
N ILE A 63 -15.54 12.19 1.26
CA ILE A 63 -14.83 11.01 1.78
C ILE A 63 -14.34 11.31 3.19
N GLN A 64 -14.99 10.69 4.17
CA GLN A 64 -14.58 10.77 5.57
C GLN A 64 -13.53 9.69 5.87
N ILE A 65 -12.29 10.12 6.17
CA ILE A 65 -11.17 9.19 6.45
C ILE A 65 -11.14 8.83 7.93
N PHE A 66 -11.03 7.51 8.22
CA PHE A 66 -10.87 6.92 9.54
C PHE A 66 -9.50 6.23 9.63
N PRO A 67 -8.44 6.93 10.11
CA PRO A 67 -7.08 6.42 10.16
C PRO A 67 -6.81 5.54 11.38
N ALA A 68 -5.60 4.95 11.43
CA ALA A 68 -5.03 4.32 12.62
C ALA A 68 -5.97 3.29 13.29
N GLN A 69 -6.59 2.44 12.50
CA GLN A 69 -7.46 1.35 12.97
C GLN A 69 -8.72 1.82 13.75
N GLN A 70 -9.21 3.04 13.51
CA GLN A 70 -10.38 3.57 14.22
C GLN A 70 -11.65 2.73 14.01
N LEU A 71 -11.80 2.07 12.85
CA LEU A 71 -12.98 1.24 12.55
C LEU A 71 -12.73 -0.26 12.75
N GLY A 72 -11.46 -0.71 12.83
CA GLY A 72 -11.11 -2.09 13.02
C GLY A 72 -9.61 -2.35 12.83
N ALA A 73 -9.16 -3.54 13.21
CA ALA A 73 -7.76 -3.94 13.12
C ALA A 73 -7.30 -4.08 11.65
N ALA A 74 -5.99 -3.89 11.40
CA ALA A 74 -5.43 -3.91 10.06
C ALA A 74 -5.78 -5.15 9.22
N PRO A 75 -5.80 -6.39 9.76
CA PRO A 75 -6.19 -7.58 8.99
C PRO A 75 -7.66 -7.60 8.59
N ASP A 76 -8.55 -6.86 9.28
CA ASP A 76 -10.00 -6.94 9.11
C ASP A 76 -10.52 -6.02 8.00
N HIS A 77 -9.68 -5.13 7.45
CA HIS A 77 -10.12 -4.06 6.54
C HIS A 77 -10.75 -4.56 5.24
N PHE A 78 -10.36 -5.74 4.74
CA PHE A 78 -11.05 -6.34 3.58
C PHE A 78 -12.48 -6.74 3.93
N ASP A 79 -12.67 -7.43 5.05
CA ASP A 79 -13.99 -7.86 5.51
C ASP A 79 -14.86 -6.67 5.88
N MET A 80 -14.28 -5.61 6.43
CA MET A 80 -15.00 -4.36 6.72
C MET A 80 -15.57 -3.72 5.45
N ALA A 81 -14.83 -3.69 4.35
CA ALA A 81 -15.33 -3.21 3.07
C ALA A 81 -16.39 -4.16 2.50
N ARG A 82 -16.15 -5.48 2.53
CA ARG A 82 -17.11 -6.48 2.07
C ARG A 82 -18.46 -6.34 2.81
N ASP A 83 -18.41 -6.22 4.12
CA ASP A 83 -19.59 -6.24 4.99
C ASP A 83 -20.24 -4.84 5.17
N GLY A 84 -19.68 -3.79 4.55
CA GLY A 84 -20.21 -2.42 4.61
C GLY A 84 -19.99 -1.71 5.96
N ILE A 85 -19.07 -2.19 6.79
CA ILE A 85 -18.62 -1.47 8.01
C ILE A 85 -17.88 -0.19 7.59
N SER A 86 -17.09 -0.25 6.53
CA SER A 86 -16.57 0.89 5.79
C SER A 86 -17.05 0.83 4.34
N ASP A 87 -17.20 1.99 3.70
CA ASP A 87 -17.57 2.06 2.29
C ASP A 87 -16.35 1.82 1.39
N ILE A 88 -15.18 2.25 1.87
CA ILE A 88 -13.88 2.10 1.24
C ILE A 88 -12.88 1.67 2.32
N SER A 89 -11.99 0.74 1.99
CA SER A 89 -10.88 0.34 2.87
C SER A 89 -9.56 0.31 2.14
N TRP A 90 -8.50 0.74 2.80
CA TRP A 90 -7.13 0.48 2.38
C TRP A 90 -6.64 -0.77 3.09
N ILE A 91 -6.35 -1.82 2.33
CA ILE A 91 -6.07 -3.17 2.82
C ILE A 91 -4.62 -3.57 2.57
N ASN A 92 -4.14 -4.56 3.32
CA ASN A 92 -2.96 -5.36 2.97
C ASN A 92 -3.42 -6.81 2.77
N PRO A 93 -3.54 -7.30 1.52
CA PRO A 93 -3.99 -8.67 1.23
C PRO A 93 -3.11 -9.74 1.87
N GLY A 94 -1.81 -9.46 2.03
CA GLY A 94 -0.83 -10.39 2.61
C GLY A 94 -1.00 -10.63 4.11
N TYR A 95 -1.88 -9.89 4.81
CA TYR A 95 -2.20 -10.16 6.22
C TYR A 95 -3.13 -11.36 6.40
N THR A 96 -3.87 -11.78 5.36
CA THR A 96 -4.78 -12.93 5.43
C THR A 96 -4.21 -14.08 4.61
N ALA A 97 -3.44 -14.97 5.28
CA ALA A 97 -2.78 -16.10 4.63
C ALA A 97 -3.74 -16.98 3.83
N GLY A 98 -3.42 -17.24 2.56
CA GLY A 98 -4.14 -18.18 1.70
C GLY A 98 -5.47 -17.67 1.13
N ARG A 99 -5.88 -16.43 1.43
CA ARG A 99 -7.12 -15.84 0.90
C ARG A 99 -6.97 -15.41 -0.56
N PHE A 100 -5.81 -14.87 -0.93
CA PHE A 100 -5.50 -14.34 -2.25
C PHE A 100 -4.28 -15.07 -2.85
N PRO A 101 -4.41 -16.34 -3.22
CA PRO A 101 -3.28 -17.17 -3.61
C PRO A 101 -2.61 -16.72 -4.91
N ILE A 102 -3.36 -16.22 -5.92
CA ILE A 102 -2.77 -15.68 -7.16
C ILE A 102 -1.99 -14.41 -6.82
N LEU A 103 -2.62 -13.49 -6.08
CA LEU A 103 -2.01 -12.22 -5.72
C LEU A 103 -0.75 -12.37 -4.85
N SER A 104 -0.66 -13.45 -4.04
CA SER A 104 0.51 -13.72 -3.19
C SER A 104 1.81 -13.93 -3.98
N LEU A 105 1.74 -14.19 -5.29
CA LEU A 105 2.87 -14.27 -6.20
C LEU A 105 3.70 -12.97 -6.21
N VAL A 106 3.04 -11.82 -6.15
CA VAL A 106 3.70 -10.50 -6.18
C VAL A 106 4.63 -10.30 -4.98
N GLU A 107 4.33 -10.95 -3.86
CA GLU A 107 5.08 -10.83 -2.61
C GLU A 107 6.28 -11.80 -2.50
N VAL A 108 6.51 -12.62 -3.53
CA VAL A 108 7.73 -13.45 -3.62
C VAL A 108 8.94 -12.52 -3.77
N PRO A 109 10.03 -12.77 -3.01
CA PRO A 109 11.21 -11.90 -3.09
C PRO A 109 11.78 -11.75 -4.51
N PHE A 110 12.41 -10.60 -4.80
CA PHE A 110 13.08 -10.27 -6.05
C PHE A 110 12.18 -10.25 -7.30
N GLN A 111 10.93 -9.87 -7.18
CA GLN A 111 10.04 -9.74 -8.35
C GLN A 111 9.90 -8.28 -8.80
N VAL A 112 9.74 -7.33 -7.88
CA VAL A 112 9.45 -5.93 -8.17
C VAL A 112 10.58 -5.04 -7.70
N ASP A 113 11.24 -4.33 -8.63
CA ASP A 113 12.31 -3.36 -8.33
C ASP A 113 11.78 -1.94 -8.17
N ASP A 114 10.84 -1.51 -8.99
CA ASP A 114 10.23 -0.18 -8.96
C ASP A 114 8.75 -0.27 -8.55
N SER A 115 8.42 0.29 -7.38
CA SER A 115 7.06 0.24 -6.85
C SER A 115 6.05 1.10 -7.64
N VAL A 116 6.49 2.21 -8.24
CA VAL A 116 5.61 3.12 -9.00
C VAL A 116 5.21 2.50 -10.34
N LYS A 117 6.19 1.99 -11.07
CA LYS A 117 5.97 1.27 -12.33
C LYS A 117 5.29 -0.07 -12.08
N GLY A 118 5.73 -0.79 -11.04
CA GLY A 118 5.15 -2.06 -10.62
C GLY A 118 3.69 -1.95 -10.21
N ALA A 119 3.25 -0.83 -9.64
CA ALA A 119 1.86 -0.61 -9.28
C ALA A 119 0.91 -0.69 -10.49
N LYS A 120 1.29 -0.05 -11.61
CA LYS A 120 0.53 -0.13 -12.86
C LYS A 120 0.53 -1.56 -13.41
N ALA A 121 1.70 -2.17 -13.53
CA ALA A 121 1.87 -3.52 -14.04
C ALA A 121 1.05 -4.55 -13.25
N ILE A 122 1.10 -4.49 -11.92
CA ILE A 122 0.38 -5.39 -11.03
C ILE A 122 -1.12 -5.19 -11.16
N HIS A 123 -1.60 -3.95 -11.18
CA HIS A 123 -3.03 -3.67 -11.32
C HIS A 123 -3.58 -4.21 -12.66
N GLU A 124 -2.89 -3.94 -13.78
CA GLU A 124 -3.28 -4.42 -15.10
C GLU A 124 -3.31 -5.95 -15.16
N TRP A 125 -2.25 -6.62 -14.70
CA TRP A 125 -2.16 -8.06 -14.64
C TRP A 125 -3.27 -8.67 -13.75
N TYR A 126 -3.41 -8.16 -12.52
CA TYR A 126 -4.34 -8.72 -11.55
C TYR A 126 -5.81 -8.46 -11.90
N SER A 127 -6.11 -7.45 -12.71
CA SER A 127 -7.47 -7.20 -13.21
C SER A 127 -8.09 -8.42 -13.89
N THR A 128 -7.27 -9.34 -14.41
CA THR A 128 -7.71 -10.62 -15.00
C THR A 128 -8.27 -11.58 -13.94
N TYR A 129 -7.82 -11.48 -12.69
CA TYR A 129 -8.12 -12.43 -11.61
C TYR A 129 -8.97 -11.82 -10.48
N VAL A 130 -9.25 -10.52 -10.54
CA VAL A 130 -9.89 -9.78 -9.44
C VAL A 130 -11.27 -10.31 -9.07
N GLU A 131 -12.10 -10.69 -10.05
CA GLU A 131 -13.44 -11.23 -9.78
C GLU A 131 -13.39 -12.60 -9.10
N GLU A 132 -12.32 -13.36 -9.33
CA GLU A 132 -12.14 -14.68 -8.73
C GLU A 132 -11.65 -14.60 -7.28
N GLU A 133 -10.69 -13.72 -6.99
CA GLU A 133 -10.09 -13.62 -5.66
C GLU A 133 -10.70 -12.50 -4.79
N MET A 134 -11.16 -11.41 -5.38
CA MET A 134 -11.71 -10.23 -4.68
C MET A 134 -13.12 -9.86 -5.14
N GLY A 135 -13.85 -10.78 -5.79
CA GLY A 135 -15.17 -10.53 -6.33
C GLY A 135 -16.24 -10.09 -5.32
N GLU A 136 -15.96 -10.14 -4.03
CA GLU A 136 -16.83 -9.64 -2.96
C GLU A 136 -16.77 -8.10 -2.81
N VAL A 137 -15.73 -7.43 -3.34
CA VAL A 137 -15.53 -5.98 -3.29
C VAL A 137 -15.22 -5.44 -4.70
N LYS A 138 -15.26 -4.10 -4.87
CA LYS A 138 -14.72 -3.44 -6.05
C LYS A 138 -13.28 -3.04 -5.77
N LEU A 139 -12.35 -3.56 -6.56
CA LEU A 139 -10.97 -3.08 -6.56
C LEU A 139 -10.92 -1.66 -7.17
N CYS A 140 -10.26 -0.73 -6.51
CA CYS A 140 -10.00 0.60 -7.02
C CYS A 140 -8.55 0.82 -7.43
N VAL A 141 -7.63 0.62 -6.51
CA VAL A 141 -6.19 0.73 -6.79
C VAL A 141 -5.45 -0.40 -6.11
N MET A 142 -4.32 -0.79 -6.68
CA MET A 142 -3.44 -1.81 -6.10
C MET A 142 -1.99 -1.42 -6.34
N HIS A 143 -1.19 -1.43 -5.29
CA HIS A 143 0.20 -1.01 -5.38
C HIS A 143 1.09 -1.75 -4.37
N PRO A 144 2.36 -2.03 -4.72
CA PRO A 144 3.37 -2.43 -3.77
C PRO A 144 3.91 -1.19 -3.02
N HIS A 145 4.55 -1.40 -1.88
CA HIS A 145 5.49 -0.41 -1.34
C HIS A 145 6.85 -0.51 -2.05
N ALA A 146 7.74 0.48 -1.86
CA ALA A 146 9.14 0.39 -2.32
C ALA A 146 9.81 -0.88 -1.76
N PRO A 147 10.75 -1.52 -2.50
CA PRO A 147 11.37 -2.75 -2.03
C PRO A 147 11.93 -2.65 -0.62
N GLY A 148 11.46 -3.53 0.25
CA GLY A 148 11.84 -3.58 1.65
C GLY A 148 13.09 -4.44 1.90
N ALA A 149 13.67 -4.27 3.07
CA ALA A 149 14.87 -4.97 3.53
C ALA A 149 14.64 -5.68 4.88
N ILE A 150 15.64 -6.40 5.37
CA ILE A 150 15.66 -6.95 6.73
C ILE A 150 16.41 -5.98 7.64
N HIS A 151 15.76 -5.60 8.74
CA HIS A 151 16.31 -4.76 9.79
C HIS A 151 16.34 -5.56 11.10
N SER A 152 17.47 -5.63 11.79
CA SER A 152 17.68 -6.57 12.89
C SER A 152 18.48 -6.00 14.05
N LYS A 153 18.41 -6.67 15.20
CA LYS A 153 19.25 -6.40 16.39
C LYS A 153 20.65 -6.96 16.23
N THR A 154 20.84 -7.96 15.38
CA THR A 154 22.11 -8.62 15.10
C THR A 154 22.32 -8.75 13.61
N GLN A 155 23.56 -8.79 13.15
CA GLN A 155 23.86 -8.82 11.72
C GLN A 155 23.28 -10.07 11.03
N ILE A 156 22.66 -9.84 9.85
CA ILE A 156 22.19 -10.85 8.89
C ILE A 156 22.83 -10.47 7.56
N LYS A 157 23.59 -11.39 6.94
CA LYS A 157 24.30 -11.19 5.67
C LYS A 157 23.78 -12.13 4.59
N VAL A 158 23.64 -13.39 4.94
CA VAL A 158 23.26 -14.48 4.03
C VAL A 158 22.01 -15.21 4.55
N PRO A 159 21.30 -15.96 3.70
CA PRO A 159 20.10 -16.70 4.12
C PRO A 159 20.29 -17.59 5.35
N ALA A 160 21.47 -18.19 5.51
CA ALA A 160 21.80 -19.05 6.66
C ALA A 160 21.74 -18.30 8.01
N ASP A 161 21.98 -16.99 8.03
CA ASP A 161 21.95 -16.18 9.27
C ASP A 161 20.52 -15.96 9.80
N VAL A 162 19.49 -16.31 9.02
CA VAL A 162 18.07 -16.25 9.41
C VAL A 162 17.71 -17.40 10.37
N ALA A 163 18.45 -18.51 10.29
CA ALA A 163 18.15 -19.70 11.09
C ALA A 163 18.14 -19.38 12.61
N GLY A 164 17.08 -19.80 13.27
CA GLY A 164 16.88 -19.61 14.72
C GLY A 164 16.50 -18.20 15.15
N LYS A 165 16.31 -17.23 14.23
CA LYS A 165 15.86 -15.88 14.56
C LYS A 165 14.33 -15.76 14.52
N ASN A 166 13.79 -14.98 15.43
CA ASN A 166 12.39 -14.57 15.44
C ASN A 166 12.26 -13.30 14.57
N ILE A 167 11.61 -13.39 13.43
CA ILE A 167 11.53 -12.27 12.48
C ILE A 167 10.07 -11.90 12.21
N ARG A 168 9.73 -10.62 12.36
CA ARG A 168 8.41 -10.11 11.95
C ARG A 168 8.38 -9.96 10.41
N PRO A 169 7.62 -10.82 9.70
CA PRO A 169 7.44 -10.69 8.25
C PRO A 169 6.42 -9.60 7.92
N ALA A 170 6.54 -8.98 6.74
CA ALA A 170 5.57 -8.00 6.26
C ALA A 170 4.24 -8.64 5.87
N ASN A 171 4.27 -9.89 5.40
CA ASN A 171 3.14 -10.61 4.85
C ASN A 171 3.32 -12.13 4.99
N ALA A 172 2.30 -12.90 4.60
CA ALA A 172 2.30 -14.36 4.71
C ALA A 172 3.34 -15.05 3.81
N THR A 173 3.64 -14.48 2.62
CA THR A 173 4.67 -15.00 1.72
C THR A 173 6.06 -14.87 2.33
N MET A 174 6.37 -13.71 2.92
CA MET A 174 7.60 -13.49 3.67
C MET A 174 7.69 -14.38 4.92
N ALA A 175 6.56 -14.69 5.58
CA ALA A 175 6.56 -15.66 6.69
C ALA A 175 6.97 -17.05 6.21
N ARG A 176 6.50 -17.51 5.06
CA ARG A 176 6.93 -18.78 4.44
C ARG A 176 8.41 -18.75 4.10
N PHE A 177 8.89 -17.66 3.52
CA PHE A 177 10.31 -17.48 3.19
C PHE A 177 11.20 -17.58 4.44
N ILE A 178 10.86 -16.86 5.51
CA ILE A 178 11.58 -16.93 6.80
C ILE A 178 11.59 -18.36 7.35
N THR A 179 10.45 -19.05 7.33
CA THR A 179 10.34 -20.45 7.79
C THR A 179 11.23 -21.37 6.97
N GLN A 180 11.27 -21.21 5.66
CA GLN A 180 12.12 -22.00 4.76
C GLN A 180 13.61 -21.79 5.05
N LEU A 181 14.01 -20.61 5.52
CA LEU A 181 15.37 -20.28 5.95
C LEU A 181 15.70 -20.76 7.38
N GLY A 182 14.78 -21.44 8.06
CA GLY A 182 14.97 -21.92 9.42
C GLY A 182 14.72 -20.90 10.52
N GLY A 183 14.16 -19.74 10.18
CA GLY A 183 13.70 -18.72 11.13
C GLY A 183 12.28 -18.98 11.62
N ALA A 184 11.87 -18.27 12.65
CA ALA A 184 10.52 -18.30 13.21
C ALA A 184 9.78 -17.00 12.89
N PRO A 185 8.71 -17.01 12.07
CA PRO A 185 7.95 -15.81 11.75
C PRO A 185 7.07 -15.37 12.92
N VAL A 186 7.21 -14.11 13.35
CA VAL A 186 6.34 -13.44 14.33
C VAL A 186 5.29 -12.64 13.57
N GLN A 187 4.17 -13.29 13.26
CA GLN A 187 3.14 -12.71 12.41
C GLN A 187 2.27 -11.72 13.18
N VAL A 188 2.67 -10.45 13.14
CA VAL A 188 1.89 -9.30 13.64
C VAL A 188 1.80 -8.23 12.54
N PRO A 189 0.69 -7.47 12.44
CA PRO A 189 0.58 -6.39 11.48
C PRO A 189 1.55 -5.25 11.80
N ALA A 190 1.78 -4.35 10.83
CA ALA A 190 2.77 -3.28 10.96
C ALA A 190 2.58 -2.39 12.21
N PRO A 191 1.36 -2.03 12.64
CA PRO A 191 1.17 -1.23 13.86
C PRO A 191 1.70 -1.89 15.14
N GLU A 192 1.80 -3.22 15.19
CA GLU A 192 2.25 -3.99 16.34
C GLU A 192 3.76 -4.36 16.30
N ALA A 193 4.42 -4.08 15.16
CA ALA A 193 5.81 -4.50 14.93
C ALA A 193 6.77 -3.92 15.97
N ARG A 194 6.63 -2.63 16.33
CA ARG A 194 7.48 -2.00 17.36
C ARG A 194 7.39 -2.73 18.69
N GLU A 195 6.18 -3.07 19.12
CA GLU A 195 5.96 -3.76 20.39
C GLU A 195 6.61 -5.16 20.38
N ALA A 196 6.48 -5.90 19.27
CA ALA A 196 7.10 -7.21 19.13
C ALA A 196 8.64 -7.15 19.26
N VAL A 197 9.27 -6.14 18.65
CA VAL A 197 10.73 -5.94 18.75
C VAL A 197 11.14 -5.43 20.13
N ALA A 198 10.43 -4.46 20.68
CA ALA A 198 10.76 -3.85 21.98
C ALA A 198 10.69 -4.87 23.13
N ARG A 199 9.71 -5.78 23.09
CA ARG A 199 9.57 -6.88 24.08
C ARG A 199 10.51 -8.04 23.85
N GLY A 200 11.28 -8.06 22.76
CA GLY A 200 12.18 -9.17 22.43
C GLY A 200 11.45 -10.40 21.86
N THR A 201 10.18 -10.28 21.47
CA THR A 201 9.44 -11.34 20.77
C THR A 201 9.98 -11.50 19.34
N ALA A 202 10.41 -10.40 18.71
CA ALA A 202 11.08 -10.41 17.43
C ALA A 202 12.51 -9.84 17.54
N ASP A 203 13.46 -10.48 16.83
CA ASP A 203 14.86 -10.09 16.71
C ASP A 203 15.09 -9.17 15.52
N ALA A 204 14.22 -9.29 14.52
CA ALA A 204 14.28 -8.57 13.25
C ALA A 204 12.89 -8.31 12.69
N VAL A 205 12.83 -7.39 11.72
CA VAL A 205 11.63 -7.06 10.96
C VAL A 205 11.94 -6.96 9.49
N THR A 206 10.94 -7.20 8.63
CA THR A 206 11.00 -6.82 7.23
C THR A 206 10.13 -5.59 7.01
N PHE A 207 10.74 -4.50 6.50
CA PHE A 207 10.07 -3.22 6.23
C PHE A 207 10.78 -2.48 5.08
N PRO A 208 10.09 -1.57 4.36
CA PRO A 208 10.74 -0.53 3.59
C PRO A 208 11.41 0.50 4.51
N TRP A 209 12.35 1.29 3.98
CA TRP A 209 13.20 2.18 4.77
C TRP A 209 12.43 3.27 5.52
N GLY A 210 11.43 3.89 4.88
CA GLY A 210 10.60 4.92 5.48
C GLY A 210 9.83 4.41 6.70
N SER A 211 9.35 3.19 6.61
CA SER A 211 8.58 2.56 7.69
C SER A 211 9.39 2.35 8.96
N MET A 212 10.72 2.37 8.90
CA MET A 212 11.57 2.32 10.09
C MET A 212 11.37 3.55 10.99
N TYR A 213 11.10 4.70 10.39
CA TYR A 213 10.72 5.92 11.12
C TYR A 213 9.24 5.98 11.44
N ASP A 214 8.38 5.64 10.47
CA ASP A 214 6.93 5.69 10.60
C ASP A 214 6.43 4.85 11.78
N PHE A 215 6.98 3.65 11.96
CA PHE A 215 6.65 2.74 13.06
C PHE A 215 7.67 2.79 14.21
N LYS A 216 8.57 3.79 14.20
CA LYS A 216 9.57 4.05 15.27
C LYS A 216 10.41 2.82 15.59
N LEU A 217 10.92 2.13 14.57
CA LEU A 217 11.73 0.91 14.68
C LEU A 217 13.22 1.18 14.59
N ALA A 218 13.63 2.33 14.06
CA ALA A 218 15.02 2.66 13.78
C ALA A 218 15.92 2.64 15.05
N ASP A 219 15.36 2.94 16.21
CA ASP A 219 16.05 2.88 17.51
C ASP A 219 16.16 1.47 18.11
N LEU A 220 15.44 0.50 17.55
CA LEU A 220 15.37 -0.88 18.05
C LEU A 220 16.17 -1.89 17.20
N THR A 221 16.48 -1.55 15.96
CA THR A 221 17.20 -2.40 15.01
C THR A 221 18.31 -1.59 14.35
N THR A 222 19.56 -1.94 14.63
CA THR A 222 20.73 -1.17 14.22
C THR A 222 21.53 -1.80 13.07
N TYR A 223 21.16 -3.03 12.68
CA TYR A 223 21.74 -3.73 11.54
C TYR A 223 20.77 -3.81 10.40
N HIS A 224 21.18 -3.39 9.22
CA HIS A 224 20.36 -3.34 8.02
C HIS A 224 21.01 -4.15 6.90
N LEU A 225 20.27 -5.11 6.33
CA LEU A 225 20.67 -5.78 5.10
C LEU A 225 20.32 -4.82 3.94
N ASP A 226 21.34 -4.15 3.41
CA ASP A 226 21.19 -3.16 2.33
C ASP A 226 21.01 -3.86 0.97
N MET A 227 19.84 -4.44 0.81
CA MET A 227 19.44 -5.17 -0.39
C MET A 227 17.94 -5.04 -0.55
N PRO A 228 17.44 -4.60 -1.71
CA PRO A 228 16.02 -4.66 -2.03
C PRO A 228 15.61 -6.14 -2.12
N LEU A 229 14.73 -6.58 -1.24
CA LEU A 229 14.42 -7.99 -1.08
C LEU A 229 13.00 -8.35 -1.53
N TYR A 230 11.99 -7.60 -1.09
CA TYR A 230 10.60 -7.97 -1.26
C TYR A 230 9.70 -6.73 -1.34
N VAL A 231 8.50 -6.92 -1.81
CA VAL A 231 7.41 -5.95 -1.66
C VAL A 231 6.24 -6.57 -0.89
N SER A 232 5.40 -5.72 -0.31
CA SER A 232 4.09 -6.11 0.20
C SER A 232 3.04 -5.26 -0.47
N LEU A 233 1.90 -5.87 -0.77
CA LEU A 233 0.82 -5.23 -1.50
C LEU A 233 -0.13 -4.46 -0.58
N GLN A 234 -0.65 -3.39 -1.11
CA GLN A 234 -1.78 -2.67 -0.57
C GLN A 234 -2.80 -2.43 -1.69
N ALA A 235 -4.06 -2.30 -1.31
CA ALA A 235 -5.11 -1.95 -2.25
C ALA A 235 -6.16 -1.05 -1.59
N ILE A 236 -6.79 -0.18 -2.39
CA ILE A 236 -8.07 0.45 -2.03
C ILE A 236 -9.17 -0.40 -2.65
N VAL A 237 -10.07 -0.86 -1.80
CA VAL A 237 -11.26 -1.62 -2.19
C VAL A 237 -12.51 -0.91 -1.70
N MET A 238 -13.62 -1.05 -2.44
CA MET A 238 -14.90 -0.43 -2.12
C MET A 238 -15.98 -1.49 -1.97
N ASN A 239 -16.92 -1.27 -1.04
CA ASN A 239 -18.11 -2.10 -0.91
C ASN A 239 -18.93 -2.11 -2.20
N LYS A 240 -19.23 -3.29 -2.75
CA LYS A 240 -20.02 -3.44 -4.01
C LYS A 240 -21.44 -2.87 -3.89
N GLY A 241 -22.07 -2.99 -2.72
CA GLY A 241 -23.40 -2.45 -2.48
C GLY A 241 -23.40 -0.92 -2.45
N THR A 242 -22.44 -0.31 -1.74
CA THR A 242 -22.26 1.13 -1.74
C THR A 242 -22.01 1.65 -3.16
N TYR A 243 -21.09 1.03 -3.91
CA TYR A 243 -20.83 1.41 -5.31
C TYR A 243 -22.09 1.26 -6.19
N ALA A 244 -22.82 0.16 -6.05
CA ALA A 244 -24.04 -0.09 -6.85
C ALA A 244 -25.11 0.99 -6.65
N ASN A 245 -25.19 1.57 -5.44
CA ASN A 245 -26.16 2.60 -5.05
C ASN A 245 -25.73 4.03 -5.45
N LEU A 246 -24.52 4.27 -5.94
CA LEU A 246 -24.11 5.56 -6.45
C LEU A 246 -24.90 5.97 -7.69
N SER A 247 -25.11 7.27 -7.87
CA SER A 247 -25.64 7.83 -9.13
C SER A 247 -24.67 7.50 -10.29
N PRO A 248 -25.15 7.46 -11.55
CA PRO A 248 -24.26 7.26 -12.71
C PRO A 248 -23.09 8.24 -12.76
N ALA A 249 -23.33 9.50 -12.42
CA ALA A 249 -22.28 10.54 -12.40
C ALA A 249 -21.23 10.29 -11.29
N ASN A 250 -21.66 9.80 -10.12
CA ASN A 250 -20.74 9.48 -9.03
C ASN A 250 -19.99 8.17 -9.29
N LYS A 251 -20.63 7.17 -9.94
CA LYS A 251 -19.95 5.95 -10.41
C LYS A 251 -18.80 6.29 -11.35
N GLN A 252 -19.06 7.17 -12.33
CA GLN A 252 -18.01 7.58 -13.27
C GLN A 252 -16.82 8.21 -12.57
N VAL A 253 -17.06 9.11 -11.59
CA VAL A 253 -15.97 9.70 -10.81
C VAL A 253 -15.16 8.62 -10.08
N ILE A 254 -15.82 7.65 -9.44
CA ILE A 254 -15.12 6.54 -8.78
C ILE A 254 -14.33 5.72 -9.80
N ASP A 255 -14.92 5.36 -10.94
CA ASP A 255 -14.26 4.57 -11.99
C ASP A 255 -13.03 5.28 -12.56
N ASP A 256 -13.08 6.60 -12.75
CA ASP A 256 -11.95 7.42 -13.20
C ASP A 256 -10.80 7.48 -12.17
N HIS A 257 -11.07 7.11 -10.91
CA HIS A 257 -10.10 7.04 -9.82
C HIS A 257 -9.73 5.60 -9.42
N CYS A 258 -10.31 4.60 -10.09
CA CYS A 258 -10.05 3.17 -9.87
C CYS A 258 -9.31 2.59 -11.09
N THR A 259 -8.11 3.11 -11.39
CA THR A 259 -7.34 2.79 -12.61
C THR A 259 -5.90 2.39 -12.29
N PRO A 260 -5.20 1.72 -13.23
CA PRO A 260 -3.77 1.43 -13.10
C PRO A 260 -2.91 2.69 -12.93
N GLU A 261 -3.27 3.80 -13.56
CA GLU A 261 -2.57 5.09 -13.42
C GLU A 261 -2.70 5.64 -11.99
N TRP A 262 -3.87 5.50 -11.37
CA TRP A 262 -4.04 5.86 -9.97
C TRP A 262 -3.29 4.95 -9.03
N SER A 263 -3.09 3.69 -9.38
CA SER A 263 -2.23 2.77 -8.63
C SER A 263 -0.77 3.23 -8.58
N SER A 264 -0.24 3.78 -9.67
CA SER A 264 1.09 4.41 -9.66
C SER A 264 1.10 5.71 -8.85
N ARG A 265 0.13 6.60 -9.07
CA ARG A 265 0.07 7.91 -8.39
C ARG A 265 0.00 7.80 -6.87
N ILE A 266 -0.77 6.85 -6.35
CA ILE A 266 -0.97 6.70 -4.90
C ILE A 266 0.31 6.31 -4.17
N VAL A 267 1.25 5.64 -4.84
CA VAL A 267 2.52 5.18 -4.23
C VAL A 267 3.69 6.14 -4.47
N GLU A 268 3.61 7.08 -5.42
CA GLU A 268 4.70 8.02 -5.74
C GLU A 268 5.23 8.76 -4.51
N GLY A 269 4.33 9.33 -3.71
CA GLY A 269 4.71 10.08 -2.51
C GLY A 269 5.36 9.21 -1.43
N TRP A 270 4.92 7.97 -1.32
CA TRP A 270 5.51 7.00 -0.40
C TRP A 270 6.88 6.53 -0.87
N ALA A 271 7.04 6.22 -2.15
CA ALA A 271 8.33 5.84 -2.74
C ALA A 271 9.38 6.95 -2.57
N ALA A 272 8.99 8.21 -2.78
CA ALA A 272 9.88 9.36 -2.56
C ALA A 272 10.29 9.52 -1.09
N ASP A 273 9.37 9.29 -0.16
CA ASP A 273 9.64 9.35 1.29
C ASP A 273 10.56 8.21 1.74
N ASP A 274 10.36 7.02 1.18
CA ASP A 274 11.21 5.85 1.43
C ASP A 274 12.66 6.10 1.00
N ALA A 275 12.86 6.66 -0.19
CA ALA A 275 14.18 7.04 -0.70
C ALA A 275 14.85 8.10 0.19
N ALA A 276 14.11 9.10 0.67
CA ALA A 276 14.62 10.10 1.61
C ALA A 276 14.98 9.49 2.97
N ALA A 277 14.18 8.54 3.45
CA ALA A 277 14.45 7.82 4.69
C ALA A 277 15.72 6.96 4.60
N TYR A 278 15.94 6.28 3.46
CA TYR A 278 17.18 5.54 3.20
C TYR A 278 18.41 6.43 3.34
N GLN A 279 18.42 7.60 2.70
CA GLN A 279 19.51 8.56 2.80
C GLN A 279 19.77 9.02 4.25
N LYS A 280 18.70 9.24 5.00
CA LYS A 280 18.79 9.64 6.40
C LYS A 280 19.30 8.51 7.29
N LEU A 281 18.87 7.28 7.08
CA LEU A 281 19.33 6.12 7.84
C LEU A 281 20.80 5.83 7.57
N THR A 282 21.24 5.84 6.31
CA THR A 282 22.64 5.57 5.92
C THR A 282 23.60 6.63 6.40
N ALA A 283 23.14 7.87 6.62
CA ALA A 283 23.94 8.95 7.19
C ALA A 283 24.16 8.84 8.71
N ASN A 284 23.43 7.96 9.40
CA ASN A 284 23.54 7.81 10.86
C ASN A 284 24.69 6.82 11.21
N PRO A 285 25.74 7.26 11.93
CA PRO A 285 26.89 6.42 12.27
C PRO A 285 26.57 5.29 13.28
N ASP A 286 25.41 5.36 13.95
CA ASP A 286 25.00 4.34 14.92
C ASP A 286 24.40 3.09 14.25
N TYR A 287 24.16 3.15 12.92
CA TYR A 287 23.58 2.04 12.16
C TYR A 287 24.63 1.35 11.29
N THR A 288 24.52 0.04 11.19
CA THR A 288 25.38 -0.80 10.35
C THR A 288 24.60 -1.25 9.13
N PHE A 289 25.02 -0.80 7.95
CA PHE A 289 24.50 -1.25 6.67
C PHE A 289 25.44 -2.31 6.10
N TYR A 290 24.89 -3.46 5.78
CA TYR A 290 25.59 -4.53 5.10
C TYR A 290 25.07 -4.68 3.68
N LYS A 291 25.87 -4.27 2.70
CA LYS A 291 25.59 -4.49 1.29
C LYS A 291 26.17 -5.83 0.87
N PRO A 292 25.32 -6.83 0.51
CA PRO A 292 25.78 -8.13 0.10
C PRO A 292 26.62 -8.07 -1.19
N THR A 293 27.57 -9.00 -1.31
CA THR A 293 28.26 -9.27 -2.58
C THR A 293 27.32 -9.91 -3.59
N GLU A 294 27.70 -9.93 -4.86
CA GLU A 294 26.91 -10.58 -5.92
C GLU A 294 26.68 -12.08 -5.62
N ASP A 295 27.70 -12.78 -5.10
CA ASP A 295 27.55 -14.19 -4.70
C ASP A 295 26.56 -14.36 -3.56
N GLU A 296 26.56 -13.45 -2.58
CA GLU A 296 25.61 -13.48 -1.47
C GLU A 296 24.18 -13.14 -1.94
N VAL A 297 24.01 -12.19 -2.86
CA VAL A 297 22.71 -11.91 -3.49
C VAL A 297 22.21 -13.13 -4.25
N ALA A 298 23.10 -13.86 -4.95
CA ALA A 298 22.73 -15.11 -5.65
C ALA A 298 22.20 -16.17 -4.68
N LEU A 299 22.77 -16.28 -3.46
CA LEU A 299 22.23 -17.18 -2.42
C LEU A 299 20.79 -16.78 -2.00
N TRP A 300 20.53 -15.47 -1.83
CA TRP A 300 19.19 -14.97 -1.49
C TRP A 300 18.19 -15.23 -2.62
N ARG A 301 18.57 -15.01 -3.89
CA ARG A 301 17.73 -15.31 -5.06
C ARG A 301 17.41 -16.81 -5.17
N ALA A 302 18.42 -17.67 -5.04
CA ALA A 302 18.22 -19.12 -5.05
C ALA A 302 17.32 -19.62 -3.91
N ALA A 303 17.35 -18.95 -2.77
CA ALA A 303 16.42 -19.24 -1.66
C ALA A 303 15.00 -18.76 -1.98
N ALA A 304 14.84 -17.59 -2.62
CA ALA A 304 13.54 -17.05 -3.00
C ALA A 304 12.81 -17.90 -4.05
N GLU A 305 13.55 -18.43 -5.05
CA GLU A 305 12.97 -19.34 -6.07
C GLU A 305 12.25 -20.54 -5.45
N LYS A 306 12.76 -21.06 -4.33
CA LYS A 306 12.13 -22.19 -3.63
C LYS A 306 10.78 -21.85 -3.00
N VAL A 307 10.42 -20.57 -2.87
CA VAL A 307 9.08 -20.14 -2.41
C VAL A 307 8.05 -20.34 -3.52
N LEU A 308 8.47 -20.31 -4.79
CA LEU A 308 7.60 -20.53 -5.94
C LEU A 308 7.11 -21.97 -6.06
N ASP A 309 7.92 -22.98 -5.66
CA ASP A 309 7.56 -24.38 -5.80
C ASP A 309 6.26 -24.74 -5.06
N PRO A 310 6.10 -24.43 -3.74
CA PRO A 310 4.84 -24.66 -3.06
C PRO A 310 3.70 -23.81 -3.62
N TRP A 311 3.96 -22.57 -4.06
CA TRP A 311 2.95 -21.75 -4.70
C TRP A 311 2.44 -22.39 -6.00
N ARG A 312 3.34 -22.83 -6.91
CA ARG A 312 2.97 -23.54 -8.14
C ARG A 312 2.16 -24.80 -7.86
N LYS A 313 2.59 -25.58 -6.87
CA LYS A 313 1.88 -26.78 -6.45
C LYS A 313 0.47 -26.48 -5.96
N ASP A 314 0.31 -25.45 -5.13
CA ASP A 314 -0.99 -25.04 -4.58
C ASP A 314 -1.92 -24.51 -5.67
N MET A 315 -1.39 -23.74 -6.63
CA MET A 315 -2.16 -23.20 -7.76
C MET A 315 -2.63 -24.32 -8.70
N ASN A 316 -1.70 -25.23 -9.09
CA ASN A 316 -2.03 -26.36 -9.94
C ASN A 316 -3.05 -27.31 -9.27
N ALA A 317 -2.97 -27.51 -7.94
CA ALA A 317 -3.93 -28.31 -7.19
C ALA A 317 -5.34 -27.69 -7.17
N LYS A 318 -5.44 -26.37 -7.32
CA LYS A 318 -6.69 -25.61 -7.45
C LYS A 318 -7.22 -25.57 -8.89
N GLY A 319 -6.49 -26.13 -9.85
CA GLY A 319 -6.88 -26.19 -11.26
C GLY A 319 -6.40 -25.01 -12.11
N TYR A 320 -5.53 -24.17 -11.59
CA TYR A 320 -4.90 -23.08 -12.36
C TYR A 320 -3.66 -23.58 -13.11
N ASP A 321 -3.32 -22.90 -14.18
CA ASP A 321 -2.00 -23.03 -14.82
C ASP A 321 -1.03 -22.05 -14.12
N ALA A 322 -0.30 -22.55 -13.14
CA ALA A 322 0.59 -21.74 -12.33
C ALA A 322 1.73 -21.08 -13.14
N ASP A 323 2.24 -21.78 -14.15
CA ASP A 323 3.32 -21.26 -14.99
C ASP A 323 2.79 -20.15 -15.92
N ALA A 324 1.59 -20.33 -16.50
CA ALA A 324 0.96 -19.28 -17.31
C ALA A 324 0.68 -18.01 -16.50
N ILE A 325 0.23 -18.14 -15.23
CA ILE A 325 0.00 -17.02 -14.33
C ILE A 325 1.32 -16.31 -14.02
N TYR A 326 2.38 -17.07 -13.71
CA TYR A 326 3.70 -16.54 -13.41
C TYR A 326 4.30 -15.81 -14.63
N ASP A 327 4.26 -16.42 -15.80
CA ASP A 327 4.81 -15.84 -17.05
C ASP A 327 4.08 -14.55 -17.43
N ALA A 328 2.74 -14.51 -17.29
CA ALA A 328 1.96 -13.32 -17.53
C ALA A 328 2.31 -12.18 -16.55
N TYR A 329 2.55 -12.51 -15.26
CA TYR A 329 2.99 -11.54 -14.25
C TYR A 329 4.37 -10.96 -14.58
N ILE A 330 5.35 -11.81 -14.88
CA ILE A 330 6.70 -11.37 -15.25
C ILE A 330 6.70 -10.56 -16.55
N ALA A 331 5.87 -10.94 -17.53
CA ALA A 331 5.71 -10.17 -18.76
C ALA A 331 5.13 -8.76 -18.50
N ALA A 332 4.17 -8.65 -17.57
CA ALA A 332 3.59 -7.36 -17.17
C ALA A 332 4.64 -6.45 -16.48
N LEU A 333 5.45 -7.00 -15.58
CA LEU A 333 6.53 -6.25 -14.93
C LEU A 333 7.55 -5.74 -15.96
N LYS A 334 8.03 -6.61 -16.85
CA LYS A 334 8.99 -6.26 -17.92
C LYS A 334 8.45 -5.21 -18.87
N ALA A 335 7.18 -5.31 -19.27
CA ALA A 335 6.54 -4.33 -20.14
C ALA A 335 6.45 -2.91 -19.52
N ASN A 336 6.59 -2.80 -18.20
CA ASN A 336 6.58 -1.56 -17.43
C ASN A 336 7.95 -1.18 -16.84
N ASP A 337 9.04 -1.90 -17.18
CA ASP A 337 10.39 -1.72 -16.60
C ASP A 337 10.36 -1.74 -15.06
N ALA A 338 9.67 -2.71 -14.46
CA ALA A 338 9.45 -2.81 -13.01
C ALA A 338 10.04 -4.09 -12.38
N ASP A 339 10.63 -4.98 -13.18
CA ASP A 339 11.28 -6.20 -12.74
C ASP A 339 12.73 -5.97 -12.28
N PHE A 340 13.25 -6.92 -11.48
CA PHE A 340 14.66 -6.93 -11.04
C PHE A 340 15.63 -7.34 -12.14
#